data_8cdb6492b1753ee0b1fc5d62a7e14bfc
#
_entry.id   8cdb6492b1753ee0b1fc5d62a7e14bfc
#
_cell.length_a   1.000
_cell.length_b   1.000
_cell.length_c   1.000
_cell.angle_alpha   90.00
_cell.angle_beta   90.00
_cell.angle_gamma   90.00
#
_symmetry.space_group_name_H-M   'P 1'
#
loop_
_entity.id
_entity.type
_entity.pdbx_description
1 polymer ?
#
loop_
_entity_poly.entity_id
_entity_poly.type
_entity_poly.pdbx_seq_one_letter_code
_entity_poly.pdbx_strand_id
1 'polypeptide(L)'
;MKINEKRLSELLGDEVKIFVCDETGSTNEDAKAFLKEHDAEKTLFVADKQIKGKGRSGKSFFSPENGIYITAVLPNVDIFNPGKITTSAAVAVCKAIESLTNKKPAIKWVNDVYLNGKKICGILCEAVPAKNAAVVG
;
A
#
# COMPACT_ATOMS: atom_id res chain seq x y z
N MET A 1 10.56 14.46 0.61
CA MET A 1 10.71 13.99 -0.80
C MET A 1 9.36 14.19 -1.48
N LYS A 2 9.33 14.82 -2.63
CA LYS A 2 8.05 14.92 -3.38
C LYS A 2 7.93 13.75 -4.37
N ILE A 3 6.85 13.02 -4.25
CA ILE A 3 6.53 11.96 -5.19
C ILE A 3 6.04 12.58 -6.49
N ASN A 4 6.59 12.12 -7.62
CA ASN A 4 6.28 12.67 -8.93
C ASN A 4 5.26 11.77 -9.64
N GLU A 5 4.01 12.26 -9.72
CA GLU A 5 2.89 11.54 -10.36
C GLU A 5 3.17 11.20 -11.83
N LYS A 6 3.74 12.14 -12.60
CA LYS A 6 4.09 11.90 -14.00
C LYS A 6 5.07 10.74 -14.15
N ARG A 7 6.08 10.69 -13.29
CA ARG A 7 7.07 9.61 -13.30
C ARG A 7 6.45 8.27 -12.92
N LEU A 8 5.52 8.26 -11.97
CA LEU A 8 4.76 7.05 -11.61
C LEU A 8 3.91 6.57 -12.79
N SER A 9 3.21 7.46 -13.47
CA SER A 9 2.39 7.12 -14.65
C SER A 9 3.24 6.53 -15.77
N GLU A 10 4.41 7.11 -16.04
CA GLU A 10 5.37 6.59 -17.03
C GLU A 10 5.84 5.17 -16.69
N LEU A 11 6.04 4.86 -15.40
CA LEU A 11 6.51 3.56 -14.93
C LEU A 11 5.42 2.49 -14.88
N LEU A 12 4.18 2.86 -14.55
CA LEU A 12 3.08 1.93 -14.32
C LEU A 12 2.18 1.74 -15.55
N GLY A 13 2.27 2.66 -16.52
CA GLY A 13 1.43 2.65 -17.73
C GLY A 13 -0.01 3.09 -17.46
N ASP A 14 -0.80 3.12 -18.54
CA ASP A 14 -2.16 3.71 -18.53
C ASP A 14 -3.21 2.80 -17.87
N GLU A 15 -2.86 1.58 -17.53
CA GLU A 15 -3.79 0.63 -16.88
C GLU A 15 -3.99 0.87 -15.38
N VAL A 16 -3.17 1.72 -14.78
CA VAL A 16 -3.22 2.03 -13.34
C VAL A 16 -3.57 3.50 -13.16
N LYS A 17 -4.71 3.73 -12.51
CA LYS A 17 -5.09 5.09 -12.10
C LYS A 17 -4.27 5.50 -10.88
N ILE A 18 -3.74 6.71 -10.88
CA ILE A 18 -2.82 7.18 -9.84
C ILE A 18 -3.34 8.47 -9.21
N PHE A 19 -3.33 8.51 -7.89
CA PHE A 19 -3.60 9.71 -7.10
C PHE A 19 -2.41 9.97 -6.19
N VAL A 20 -1.83 11.17 -6.28
CA VAL A 20 -0.72 11.61 -5.44
C VAL A 20 -1.14 12.83 -4.64
N CYS A 21 -0.82 12.85 -3.35
CA CYS A 21 -1.04 14.02 -2.50
C CYS A 21 0.15 14.25 -1.56
N ASP A 22 0.31 15.49 -1.12
CA ASP A 22 1.37 15.85 -0.15
C ASP A 22 1.06 15.27 1.24
N GLU A 23 -0.21 15.32 1.68
CA GLU A 23 -0.65 14.83 2.99
C GLU A 23 -2.07 14.26 2.93
N THR A 24 -2.30 13.16 3.64
CA THR A 24 -3.63 12.60 3.86
C THR A 24 -3.79 12.07 5.28
N GLY A 25 -5.02 11.76 5.66
CA GLY A 25 -5.30 11.00 6.88
C GLY A 25 -4.71 9.60 6.80
N SER A 26 -5.09 8.87 5.76
CA SER A 26 -4.63 7.50 5.48
C SER A 26 -4.93 7.14 4.02
N THR A 27 -3.94 6.66 3.30
CA THR A 27 -4.11 6.21 1.91
C THR A 27 -5.09 5.03 1.78
N ASN A 28 -5.21 4.16 2.80
CA ASN A 28 -6.24 3.12 2.83
C ASN A 28 -7.65 3.70 2.94
N GLU A 29 -7.83 4.72 3.77
CA GLU A 29 -9.14 5.39 3.90
C GLU A 29 -9.51 6.13 2.62
N ASP A 30 -8.55 6.77 1.95
CA ASP A 30 -8.77 7.43 0.66
C ASP A 30 -9.22 6.42 -0.40
N ALA A 31 -8.55 5.27 -0.47
CA ALA A 31 -8.92 4.19 -1.38
C ALA A 31 -10.32 3.63 -1.09
N LYS A 32 -10.67 3.44 0.18
CA LYS A 32 -12.02 3.00 0.57
C LYS A 32 -13.08 4.05 0.27
N ALA A 33 -12.79 5.33 0.48
CA ALA A 33 -13.69 6.43 0.12
C ALA A 33 -13.94 6.49 -1.39
N PHE A 34 -12.87 6.34 -2.19
CA PHE A 34 -12.97 6.26 -3.65
C PHE A 34 -13.90 5.12 -4.09
N LEU A 35 -13.79 3.95 -3.48
CA LEU A 35 -14.61 2.78 -3.81
C LEU A 35 -16.09 2.91 -3.44
N LYS A 36 -16.47 3.87 -2.60
CA LYS A 36 -17.89 4.17 -2.34
C LYS A 36 -18.59 4.78 -3.55
N GLU A 37 -17.85 5.57 -4.32
CA GLU A 37 -18.38 6.36 -5.43
C GLU A 37 -18.01 5.79 -6.82
N HIS A 38 -17.09 4.83 -6.89
CA HIS A 38 -16.53 4.30 -8.13
C HIS A 38 -16.47 2.77 -8.10
N ASP A 39 -16.49 2.17 -9.28
CA ASP A 39 -16.19 0.75 -9.41
C ASP A 39 -14.71 0.46 -9.16
N ALA A 40 -14.43 -0.79 -8.77
CA ALA A 40 -13.07 -1.20 -8.49
C ALA A 40 -12.27 -1.34 -9.80
N GLU A 41 -11.22 -0.57 -9.90
CA GLU A 41 -10.21 -0.63 -10.95
C GLU A 41 -8.81 -0.58 -10.33
N LYS A 42 -7.78 -0.97 -11.06
CA LYS A 42 -6.39 -0.87 -10.58
C LYS A 42 -6.05 0.59 -10.30
N THR A 43 -5.98 0.93 -9.05
CA THR A 43 -5.74 2.31 -8.60
C THR A 43 -4.66 2.35 -7.55
N LEU A 44 -3.83 3.36 -7.59
CA LEU A 44 -2.76 3.61 -6.61
C LEU A 44 -2.97 4.97 -5.95
N PHE A 45 -3.04 4.96 -4.63
CA PHE A 45 -3.03 6.16 -3.80
C PHE A 45 -1.67 6.29 -3.16
N VAL A 46 -1.03 7.45 -3.32
CA VAL A 46 0.31 7.71 -2.80
C VAL A 46 0.33 9.03 -2.07
N ALA A 47 0.94 9.06 -0.88
CA ALA A 47 1.09 10.28 -0.09
C ALA A 47 2.52 10.43 0.41
N ASP A 48 2.99 11.68 0.50
CA ASP A 48 4.27 12.01 1.13
C ASP A 48 4.18 11.93 2.67
N LYS A 49 2.97 12.07 3.22
CA LYS A 49 2.72 12.05 4.67
C LYS A 49 1.32 11.52 5.01
N GLN A 50 1.24 10.76 6.10
CA GLN A 50 -0.03 10.38 6.74
C GLN A 50 -0.11 10.94 8.17
N ILE A 51 -1.27 11.49 8.54
CA ILE A 51 -1.50 12.03 9.88
C ILE A 51 -2.39 11.13 10.75
N LYS A 52 -3.04 10.13 10.17
CA LYS A 52 -3.90 9.15 10.85
C LYS A 52 -3.66 7.74 10.31
N GLY A 53 -2.38 7.38 10.10
CA GLY A 53 -2.01 6.06 9.60
C GLY A 53 -2.59 4.95 10.48
N LYS A 54 -3.10 3.88 9.86
CA LYS A 54 -3.74 2.75 10.52
C LYS A 54 -2.95 1.47 10.36
N GLY A 55 -2.81 0.73 11.44
CA GLY A 55 -2.32 -0.63 11.47
C GLY A 55 -3.44 -1.63 11.71
N ARG A 56 -3.09 -2.91 11.85
CA ARG A 56 -4.04 -3.97 12.16
C ARG A 56 -4.69 -3.75 13.53
N SER A 57 -5.93 -4.25 13.66
CA SER A 57 -6.69 -4.24 14.92
C SER A 57 -6.88 -2.85 15.53
N GLY A 58 -7.06 -1.84 14.67
CA GLY A 58 -7.31 -0.46 15.11
C GLY A 58 -6.09 0.25 15.70
N LYS A 59 -4.90 -0.33 15.63
CA LYS A 59 -3.66 0.33 16.08
C LYS A 59 -3.31 1.48 15.17
N SER A 60 -2.70 2.53 15.71
CA SER A 60 -2.11 3.58 14.89
C SER A 60 -0.84 3.07 14.21
N PHE A 61 -0.59 3.55 12.99
CA PHE A 61 0.65 3.33 12.28
C PHE A 61 1.46 4.62 12.28
N PHE A 62 2.66 4.58 12.88
CA PHE A 62 3.56 5.73 12.90
C PHE A 62 4.03 6.05 11.49
N SER A 63 3.73 7.26 11.04
CA SER A 63 3.96 7.69 9.65
C SER A 63 4.83 8.96 9.63
N PRO A 64 6.15 8.84 9.90
CA PRO A 64 7.05 9.99 9.91
C PRO A 64 7.20 10.62 8.52
N GLU A 65 7.68 11.85 8.50
CA GLU A 65 8.12 12.49 7.25
C GLU A 65 9.22 11.67 6.57
N ASN A 66 9.27 11.74 5.23
CA ASN A 66 10.17 10.94 4.39
C ASN A 66 9.89 9.42 4.36
N GLY A 67 8.73 9.00 4.82
CA GLY A 67 8.20 7.67 4.51
C GLY A 67 7.60 7.61 3.10
N ILE A 68 7.23 6.41 2.68
CA ILE A 68 6.44 6.17 1.46
C ILE A 68 5.14 5.52 1.89
N TYR A 69 4.03 6.16 1.61
CA TYR A 69 2.70 5.70 1.97
C TYR A 69 1.92 5.42 0.70
N ILE A 70 1.61 4.15 0.48
CA ILE A 70 1.01 3.68 -0.76
C ILE A 70 -0.16 2.78 -0.41
N THR A 71 -1.26 2.92 -1.15
CA THR A 71 -2.36 1.95 -1.13
C THR A 71 -2.75 1.59 -2.54
N ALA A 72 -2.74 0.30 -2.84
CA ALA A 72 -3.24 -0.24 -4.10
C ALA A 72 -4.68 -0.75 -3.92
N VAL A 73 -5.55 -0.41 -4.86
CA VAL A 73 -6.85 -1.06 -5.05
C VAL A 73 -6.64 -2.24 -6.00
N LEU A 74 -6.99 -3.42 -5.53
CA LEU A 74 -6.90 -4.68 -6.27
C LEU A 74 -8.31 -5.20 -6.58
N PRO A 75 -8.82 -5.02 -7.81
CA PRO A 75 -10.12 -5.58 -8.20
C PRO A 75 -10.02 -7.08 -8.46
N ASN A 76 -11.13 -7.77 -8.27
CA ASN A 76 -11.30 -9.20 -8.62
C ASN A 76 -10.27 -10.13 -7.97
N VAL A 77 -9.93 -9.87 -6.72
CA VAL A 77 -9.03 -10.73 -5.93
C VAL A 77 -9.82 -11.62 -4.97
N ASP A 78 -9.19 -12.69 -4.50
CA ASP A 78 -9.77 -13.57 -3.50
C ASP A 78 -9.77 -12.89 -2.13
N ILE A 79 -10.85 -12.15 -1.86
CA ILE A 79 -11.03 -11.39 -0.60
C ILE A 79 -11.22 -12.29 0.62
N PHE A 80 -11.47 -13.60 0.43
CA PHE A 80 -11.61 -14.57 1.52
C PHE A 80 -10.25 -15.06 2.04
N ASN A 81 -9.17 -14.78 1.32
CA ASN A 81 -7.79 -15.11 1.70
C ASN A 81 -6.91 -13.85 1.85
N PRO A 82 -7.22 -12.94 2.79
CA PRO A 82 -6.47 -11.69 2.93
C PRO A 82 -5.01 -11.90 3.31
N GLY A 83 -4.70 -12.99 4.00
CA GLY A 83 -3.32 -13.36 4.33
C GLY A 83 -2.47 -13.66 3.09
N LYS A 84 -3.04 -14.26 2.06
CA LYS A 84 -2.37 -14.49 0.78
C LYS A 84 -2.05 -13.18 0.06
N ILE A 85 -2.99 -12.25 0.03
CA ILE A 85 -2.80 -10.93 -0.55
C ILE A 85 -1.69 -10.18 0.20
N THR A 86 -1.77 -10.15 1.52
CA THR A 86 -0.78 -9.50 2.39
C THR A 86 0.62 -10.06 2.19
N THR A 87 0.76 -11.38 2.16
CA THR A 87 2.05 -12.05 1.94
C THR A 87 2.61 -11.76 0.56
N SER A 88 1.76 -11.77 -0.47
CA SER A 88 2.18 -11.41 -1.83
C SER A 88 2.69 -9.97 -1.90
N ALA A 89 2.03 -9.04 -1.23
CA ALA A 89 2.48 -7.64 -1.13
C ALA A 89 3.83 -7.55 -0.40
N ALA A 90 4.02 -8.28 0.71
CA ALA A 90 5.29 -8.31 1.44
C ALA A 90 6.43 -8.85 0.56
N VAL A 91 6.19 -9.90 -0.20
CA VAL A 91 7.18 -10.45 -1.16
C VAL A 91 7.52 -9.41 -2.23
N ALA A 92 6.52 -8.70 -2.77
CA ALA A 92 6.74 -7.66 -3.77
C ALA A 92 7.60 -6.51 -3.22
N VAL A 93 7.34 -6.06 -1.99
CA VAL A 93 8.14 -5.03 -1.31
C VAL A 93 9.59 -5.52 -1.10
N CYS A 94 9.77 -6.75 -0.63
CA CYS A 94 11.12 -7.32 -0.46
C CYS A 94 11.89 -7.35 -1.77
N LYS A 95 11.27 -7.83 -2.84
CA LYS A 95 11.90 -7.87 -4.18
C LYS A 95 12.27 -6.48 -4.69
N ALA A 96 11.40 -5.48 -4.49
CA ALA A 96 11.68 -4.10 -4.85
C ALA A 96 12.89 -3.54 -4.09
N ILE A 97 12.96 -3.77 -2.78
CA ILE A 97 14.10 -3.33 -1.96
C ILE A 97 15.39 -4.04 -2.39
N GLU A 98 15.35 -5.34 -2.62
CA GLU A 98 16.51 -6.10 -3.11
C GLU A 98 17.03 -5.54 -4.44
N SER A 99 16.13 -5.29 -5.40
CA SER A 99 16.50 -4.80 -6.72
C SER A 99 17.11 -3.39 -6.71
N LEU A 100 16.67 -2.54 -5.77
CA LEU A 100 17.13 -1.16 -5.68
C LEU A 100 18.33 -0.94 -4.78
N THR A 101 18.59 -1.85 -3.83
CA THR A 101 19.58 -1.61 -2.76
C THR A 101 20.58 -2.72 -2.57
N ASN A 102 20.41 -3.88 -3.19
CA ASN A 102 21.16 -5.12 -2.94
C ASN A 102 21.09 -5.61 -1.48
N LYS A 103 20.13 -5.10 -0.69
CA LYS A 103 19.89 -5.54 0.69
C LYS A 103 18.81 -6.60 0.70
N LYS A 104 18.89 -7.55 1.63
CA LYS A 104 17.94 -8.66 1.77
C LYS A 104 17.03 -8.42 2.97
N PRO A 105 15.83 -7.87 2.79
CA PRO A 105 14.85 -7.78 3.86
C PRO A 105 14.25 -9.13 4.16
N ALA A 106 13.65 -9.27 5.34
CA ALA A 106 12.94 -10.46 5.79
C ALA A 106 11.48 -10.13 6.10
N ILE A 107 10.60 -11.10 5.90
CA ILE A 107 9.20 -10.98 6.24
C ILE A 107 8.98 -11.52 7.65
N LYS A 108 8.48 -10.67 8.54
CA LYS A 108 7.88 -11.12 9.79
C LYS A 108 6.41 -11.40 9.52
N TRP A 109 6.07 -12.66 9.54
CA TRP A 109 4.72 -13.13 9.26
C TRP A 109 3.67 -12.31 10.04
N VAL A 110 2.66 -11.77 9.41
CA VAL A 110 2.26 -11.95 7.99
C VAL A 110 2.46 -10.66 7.19
N ASN A 111 2.64 -9.51 7.86
CA ASN A 111 2.43 -8.20 7.29
C ASN A 111 3.57 -7.20 7.49
N ASP A 112 4.66 -7.61 8.08
CA ASP A 112 5.77 -6.71 8.39
C ASP A 112 7.03 -7.10 7.63
N VAL A 113 7.75 -6.11 7.11
CA VAL A 113 9.05 -6.28 6.48
C VAL A 113 10.13 -5.68 7.38
N TYR A 114 11.18 -6.46 7.61
CA TYR A 114 12.30 -6.11 8.48
C TYR A 114 13.61 -6.09 7.70
N LEU A 115 14.48 -5.17 8.08
CA LEU A 115 15.86 -5.13 7.61
C LEU A 115 16.78 -4.85 8.81
N ASN A 116 17.80 -5.70 8.99
CA ASN A 116 18.76 -5.58 10.12
C ASN A 116 18.05 -5.47 11.49
N GLY A 117 17.01 -6.29 11.71
CA GLY A 117 16.26 -6.33 12.96
C GLY A 117 15.29 -5.15 13.18
N LYS A 118 15.16 -4.24 12.22
CA LYS A 118 14.24 -3.09 12.29
C LYS A 118 13.11 -3.24 11.30
N LYS A 119 11.88 -2.92 11.74
CA LYS A 119 10.72 -2.85 10.87
C LYS A 119 10.87 -1.67 9.90
N ILE A 120 10.83 -1.95 8.61
CA ILE A 120 10.95 -0.95 7.55
C ILE A 120 9.68 -0.80 6.73
N CYS A 121 8.75 -1.75 6.82
CA CYS A 121 7.45 -1.66 6.16
C CYS A 121 6.40 -2.41 6.99
N GLY A 122 5.20 -1.88 7.05
CA GLY A 122 4.01 -2.54 7.53
C GLY A 122 2.96 -2.56 6.44
N ILE A 123 2.21 -3.64 6.33
CA ILE A 123 1.20 -3.83 5.30
C ILE A 123 -0.16 -4.06 5.96
N LEU A 124 -1.17 -3.31 5.51
CA LEU A 124 -2.55 -3.48 5.92
C LEU A 124 -3.43 -3.79 4.71
N CYS A 125 -3.93 -5.01 4.66
CA CYS A 125 -4.90 -5.44 3.66
C CYS A 125 -6.32 -5.41 4.25
N GLU A 126 -7.23 -4.71 3.59
CA GLU A 126 -8.64 -4.64 3.96
C GLU A 126 -9.51 -5.04 2.78
N ALA A 127 -10.40 -6.00 3.00
CA ALA A 127 -11.37 -6.39 1.98
C ALA A 127 -12.48 -5.35 1.85
N VAL A 128 -12.95 -5.15 0.61
CA VAL A 128 -14.14 -4.35 0.28
C VAL A 128 -15.12 -5.25 -0.49
N PRO A 129 -15.90 -6.10 0.22
CA PRO A 129 -16.71 -7.16 -0.40
C PRO A 129 -17.74 -6.62 -1.40
N ALA A 130 -18.37 -5.47 -1.09
CA ALA A 130 -19.36 -4.84 -1.97
C ALA A 130 -18.79 -4.48 -3.37
N LYS A 131 -17.48 -4.39 -3.50
CA LYS A 131 -16.78 -4.05 -4.75
C LYS A 131 -15.95 -5.21 -5.30
N ASN A 132 -16.01 -6.38 -4.68
CA ASN A 132 -15.15 -7.53 -5.00
C ASN A 132 -13.67 -7.12 -5.14
N ALA A 133 -13.19 -6.36 -4.17
CA ALA A 133 -11.86 -5.77 -4.19
C ALA A 133 -11.20 -5.82 -2.81
N ALA A 134 -9.89 -5.62 -2.80
CA ALA A 134 -9.11 -5.34 -1.59
C ALA A 134 -8.36 -4.03 -1.74
N VAL A 135 -8.16 -3.33 -0.62
CA VAL A 135 -7.22 -2.23 -0.51
C VAL A 135 -6.00 -2.70 0.29
N VAL A 136 -4.82 -2.46 -0.23
CA VAL A 136 -3.55 -2.95 0.32
C VAL A 136 -2.59 -1.78 0.47
N GLY A 137 -2.41 -1.36 1.70
CA GLY A 137 -1.54 -0.23 2.02
C GLY A 137 -0.33 -0.63 2.83
#